data_d69eb8000d8793d45668900a6c4ba405
#
_entry.id   d69eb8000d8793d45668900a6c4ba405
#
_cell.length_a   1.000
_cell.length_b   1.000
_cell.length_c   1.000
_cell.angle_alpha   90.00
_cell.angle_beta   90.00
_cell.angle_gamma   90.00
#
_symmetry.space_group_name_H-M   'P 1'
#
loop_
_entity.id
_entity.type
_entity.pdbx_description
1 polymer ?
#
loop_
_entity_poly.entity_id
_entity_poly.type
_entity_poly.pdbx_seq_one_letter_code
_entity_poly.pdbx_strand_id
1 'polypeptide(L)'
;LGTMPSQMITTNKMKNSGVSFNTTLGIASCLGSMPIGLDGNLTGIQVWIGMDVYSEGKKHIAAASTVCDATGMLIGYPPAAACSGERLDDAAFENIMHIIMDGISHHYASENRKIPQRIGLIRDGQFFENPRILEKIEKEYGVTIVVVNVKKQGSPKLAVENGSKYISADCGTLICGSDGGYIQTTGNGSGKVPGTPILRDIQLVRGEVSIPHLLEDIFWLSKIHGGSTRQPGLPIPQAYAHKL
;
A
#
# COMPACT_ATOMS: atom_id res chain seq x y z
N LEU A 1 28.32 2.55 11.35
CA LEU A 1 27.58 2.02 12.51
C LEU A 1 26.11 2.06 12.15
N GLY A 2 25.53 0.91 11.78
CA GLY A 2 24.09 0.79 11.50
C GLY A 2 23.30 1.14 12.77
N THR A 3 22.24 1.93 12.61
CA THR A 3 21.32 2.20 13.71
C THR A 3 20.63 0.90 14.10
N MET A 4 20.76 0.54 15.38
CA MET A 4 20.06 -0.64 15.91
C MET A 4 18.56 -0.40 15.84
N PRO A 5 17.77 -1.32 15.26
CA PRO A 5 16.32 -1.19 15.28
C PRO A 5 15.81 -1.04 16.71
N SER A 6 14.93 -0.08 16.93
CA SER A 6 14.35 0.17 18.25
C SER A 6 12.84 0.35 18.17
N GLN A 7 12.14 -0.08 19.21
CA GLN A 7 10.70 0.10 19.33
C GLN A 7 10.38 0.70 20.69
N MET A 8 9.64 1.81 20.70
CA MET A 8 9.18 2.44 21.93
C MET A 8 7.87 1.84 22.40
N ILE A 9 7.81 1.50 23.70
CA ILE A 9 6.60 1.01 24.36
C ILE A 9 6.34 1.92 25.56
N THR A 10 5.14 2.47 25.65
CA THR A 10 4.75 3.25 26.83
C THR A 10 4.41 2.30 27.98
N THR A 11 4.92 2.58 29.18
CA THR A 11 4.73 1.75 30.38
C THR A 11 3.25 1.47 30.71
N ASN A 12 2.36 2.41 30.43
CA ASN A 12 0.92 2.24 30.63
C ASN A 12 0.28 1.19 29.73
N LYS A 13 0.90 0.87 28.59
CA LYS A 13 0.42 -0.16 27.65
C LYS A 13 0.98 -1.56 27.93
N MET A 14 2.02 -1.69 28.74
CA MET A 14 2.65 -2.99 29.03
C MET A 14 1.75 -3.99 29.76
N LYS A 15 0.68 -3.51 30.39
CA LYS A 15 -0.32 -4.36 31.07
C LYS A 15 -1.35 -5.00 30.13
N ASN A 16 -1.34 -4.65 28.84
CA ASN A 16 -2.27 -5.20 27.87
C ASN A 16 -1.70 -6.51 27.26
N SER A 17 -2.44 -7.59 27.32
CA SER A 17 -2.00 -8.92 26.85
C SER A 17 -1.54 -8.97 25.39
N GLY A 18 -2.07 -8.08 24.52
CA GLY A 18 -1.65 -7.99 23.12
C GLY A 18 -0.33 -7.24 22.89
N VAL A 19 0.18 -6.51 23.90
CA VAL A 19 1.38 -5.66 23.71
C VAL A 19 2.63 -6.50 23.53
N SER A 20 2.81 -7.54 24.32
CA SER A 20 3.98 -8.43 24.22
C SER A 20 4.07 -9.06 22.84
N PHE A 21 2.97 -9.61 22.33
CA PHE A 21 2.93 -10.25 21.01
C PHE A 21 3.21 -9.26 19.88
N ASN A 22 2.54 -8.10 19.86
CA ASN A 22 2.78 -7.07 18.85
C ASN A 22 4.19 -6.47 18.94
N THR A 23 4.76 -6.39 20.13
CA THR A 23 6.15 -5.95 20.32
C THR A 23 7.13 -6.95 19.70
N THR A 24 6.91 -8.25 19.94
CA THR A 24 7.72 -9.31 19.35
C THR A 24 7.63 -9.29 17.82
N LEU A 25 6.42 -9.14 17.25
CA LEU A 25 6.24 -9.01 15.80
C LEU A 25 6.97 -7.78 15.25
N GLY A 26 6.86 -6.63 15.94
CA GLY A 26 7.55 -5.41 15.55
C GLY A 26 9.07 -5.57 15.55
N ILE A 27 9.63 -6.18 16.59
CA ILE A 27 11.07 -6.47 16.66
C ILE A 27 11.49 -7.44 15.55
N ALA A 28 10.75 -8.53 15.34
CA ALA A 28 11.03 -9.49 14.26
C ALA A 28 11.02 -8.81 12.88
N SER A 29 10.05 -7.95 12.63
CA SER A 29 9.96 -7.17 11.39
C SER A 29 11.16 -6.22 11.23
N CYS A 30 11.57 -5.53 12.29
CA CYS A 30 12.77 -4.68 12.28
C CYS A 30 14.08 -5.47 12.01
N LEU A 31 14.10 -6.75 12.36
CA LEU A 31 15.21 -7.66 12.09
C LEU A 31 15.15 -8.33 10.71
N GLY A 32 14.21 -7.88 9.85
CA GLY A 32 14.05 -8.41 8.49
C GLY A 32 13.19 -9.67 8.39
N SER A 33 12.55 -10.11 9.49
CA SER A 33 11.60 -11.21 9.45
C SER A 33 10.22 -10.72 9.01
N MET A 34 9.50 -11.52 8.22
CA MET A 34 8.12 -11.28 7.89
C MET A 34 7.22 -12.38 8.45
N PRO A 35 6.74 -12.21 9.69
CA PRO A 35 5.94 -13.25 10.36
C PRO A 35 4.57 -13.46 9.72
N ILE A 36 4.06 -12.51 8.97
CA ILE A 36 2.77 -12.58 8.28
C ILE A 36 2.94 -11.98 6.89
N GLY A 37 2.79 -12.79 5.85
CA GLY A 37 2.86 -12.38 4.45
C GLY A 37 1.78 -13.06 3.62
N LEU A 38 1.61 -12.60 2.37
CA LEU A 38 0.75 -13.27 1.39
C LEU A 38 1.50 -14.41 0.73
N ASP A 39 0.77 -15.49 0.41
CA ASP A 39 1.29 -16.65 -0.33
C ASP A 39 1.18 -16.49 -1.85
N GLY A 40 1.12 -15.26 -2.34
CA GLY A 40 1.05 -14.93 -3.75
C GLY A 40 0.02 -13.84 -4.05
N ASN A 41 -0.19 -13.63 -5.35
CA ASN A 41 -1.18 -12.68 -5.88
C ASN A 41 -1.81 -13.20 -7.17
N LEU A 42 -2.94 -12.62 -7.56
CA LEU A 42 -3.72 -13.02 -8.73
C LEU A 42 -3.35 -12.23 -10.00
N THR A 43 -2.80 -11.03 -9.82
CA THR A 43 -2.44 -10.13 -10.93
C THR A 43 -1.08 -10.43 -11.55
N GLY A 44 -0.26 -11.22 -10.88
CA GLY A 44 1.15 -11.45 -11.25
C GLY A 44 2.05 -10.22 -11.01
N ILE A 45 1.59 -9.23 -10.27
CA ILE A 45 2.40 -8.08 -9.87
C ILE A 45 3.36 -8.51 -8.76
N GLN A 46 4.65 -8.43 -9.02
CA GLN A 46 5.69 -8.99 -8.16
C GLN A 46 6.21 -8.00 -7.11
N VAL A 47 6.04 -6.70 -7.38
CA VAL A 47 6.43 -5.61 -6.47
C VAL A 47 5.37 -4.54 -6.49
N TRP A 48 5.07 -4.00 -5.33
CA TRP A 48 4.13 -2.90 -5.15
C TRP A 48 4.84 -1.66 -4.59
N ILE A 49 4.66 -0.54 -5.27
CA ILE A 49 5.12 0.77 -4.84
C ILE A 49 3.92 1.53 -4.30
N GLY A 50 4.01 2.01 -3.06
CA GLY A 50 3.03 2.94 -2.50
C GLY A 50 3.56 4.36 -2.55
N MET A 51 2.76 5.30 -3.02
CA MET A 51 3.12 6.72 -3.07
C MET A 51 2.03 7.58 -2.43
N ASP A 52 2.42 8.42 -1.49
CA ASP A 52 1.55 9.37 -0.79
C ASP A 52 2.20 10.76 -0.79
N VAL A 53 1.38 11.81 -0.75
CA VAL A 53 1.85 13.19 -0.65
C VAL A 53 1.52 13.74 0.72
N TYR A 54 2.56 14.11 1.45
CA TYR A 54 2.41 14.74 2.74
C TYR A 54 2.02 16.21 2.60
N SER A 55 1.06 16.63 3.41
CA SER A 55 0.57 18.01 3.43
C SER A 55 0.65 18.57 4.84
N GLU A 56 1.18 19.78 4.98
CA GLU A 56 1.12 20.56 6.21
C GLU A 56 0.14 21.73 6.03
N GLY A 57 -1.01 21.63 6.69
CA GLY A 57 -2.12 22.56 6.47
C GLY A 57 -2.66 22.47 5.03
N LYS A 58 -2.49 23.55 4.25
CA LYS A 58 -2.92 23.62 2.83
C LYS A 58 -1.74 23.47 1.83
N LYS A 59 -0.53 23.21 2.33
CA LYS A 59 0.67 23.07 1.48
C LYS A 59 1.08 21.61 1.38
N HIS A 60 1.27 21.12 0.17
CA HIS A 60 1.90 19.83 -0.08
C HIS A 60 3.42 20.03 -0.08
N ILE A 61 4.15 19.25 0.71
CA ILE A 61 5.57 19.52 0.99
C ILE A 61 6.47 18.42 0.48
N ALA A 62 6.04 17.17 0.55
CA ALA A 62 6.85 16.04 0.14
C ALA A 62 5.97 14.88 -0.33
N ALA A 63 6.51 14.09 -1.26
CA ALA A 63 5.98 12.79 -1.62
C ALA A 63 6.84 11.72 -0.96
N ALA A 64 6.21 10.85 -0.19
CA ALA A 64 6.82 9.66 0.37
C ALA A 64 6.48 8.44 -0.48
N SER A 65 7.39 7.50 -0.61
CA SER A 65 7.15 6.23 -1.28
C SER A 65 7.73 5.06 -0.50
N THR A 66 7.12 3.92 -0.69
CA THR A 66 7.56 2.65 -0.11
C THR A 66 7.47 1.56 -1.15
N VAL A 67 8.32 0.56 -1.03
CA VAL A 67 8.40 -0.57 -1.95
C VAL A 67 8.22 -1.85 -1.17
N CYS A 68 7.23 -2.64 -1.54
CA CYS A 68 6.97 -3.95 -0.97
C CYS A 68 6.95 -5.02 -2.07
N ASP A 69 7.40 -6.23 -1.75
CA ASP A 69 7.22 -7.36 -2.66
C ASP A 69 5.75 -7.85 -2.68
N ALA A 70 5.47 -8.88 -3.48
CA ALA A 70 4.12 -9.45 -3.60
C ALA A 70 3.59 -10.08 -2.32
N THR A 71 4.47 -10.47 -1.39
CA THR A 71 4.07 -10.98 -0.07
C THR A 71 3.73 -9.86 0.90
N GLY A 72 4.03 -8.60 0.56
CA GLY A 72 3.86 -7.41 1.38
C GLY A 72 5.08 -7.09 2.25
N MET A 73 6.20 -7.80 2.06
CA MET A 73 7.44 -7.48 2.75
C MET A 73 8.01 -6.14 2.24
N LEU A 74 8.36 -5.26 3.16
CA LEU A 74 9.00 -3.99 2.83
C LEU A 74 10.41 -4.22 2.28
N ILE A 75 10.65 -3.83 1.03
CA ILE A 75 11.96 -3.89 0.37
C ILE A 75 12.74 -2.60 0.64
N GLY A 76 12.06 -1.45 0.63
CA GLY A 76 12.70 -0.17 0.82
C GLY A 76 11.74 1.00 0.89
N TYR A 77 12.31 2.15 1.27
CA TYR A 77 11.64 3.45 1.29
C TYR A 77 12.62 4.48 0.71
N PRO A 78 12.42 4.87 -0.56
CA PRO A 78 13.25 5.90 -1.17
C PRO A 78 13.10 7.23 -0.42
N PRO A 79 14.08 8.13 -0.54
CA PRO A 79 13.99 9.47 0.04
C PRO A 79 12.72 10.19 -0.43
N ALA A 80 12.10 10.95 0.45
CA ALA A 80 10.98 11.80 0.08
C ALA A 80 11.42 12.86 -0.94
N ALA A 81 10.58 13.11 -1.94
CA ALA A 81 10.80 14.15 -2.93
C ALA A 81 9.94 15.37 -2.63
N ALA A 82 10.52 16.57 -2.80
CA ALA A 82 9.76 17.82 -2.72
C ALA A 82 8.68 17.87 -3.82
N CYS A 83 7.48 18.33 -3.47
CA CYS A 83 6.39 18.48 -4.41
C CYS A 83 5.75 19.87 -4.31
N SER A 84 5.14 20.30 -5.40
CA SER A 84 4.33 21.53 -5.47
C SER A 84 2.88 21.15 -5.77
N GLY A 85 2.03 21.15 -4.76
CA GLY A 85 0.69 20.59 -4.84
C GLY A 85 0.71 19.07 -4.76
N GLU A 86 -0.30 18.43 -5.31
CA GLU A 86 -0.45 16.96 -5.26
C GLU A 86 0.37 16.22 -6.33
N ARG A 87 1.04 16.95 -7.22
CA ARG A 87 1.84 16.40 -8.30
C ARG A 87 3.33 16.58 -8.02
N LEU A 88 4.11 15.54 -8.24
CA LEU A 88 5.56 15.65 -8.41
C LEU A 88 5.87 16.30 -9.76
N ASP A 89 6.87 17.17 -9.80
CA ASP A 89 7.39 17.60 -11.09
C ASP A 89 8.04 16.42 -11.85
N ASP A 90 8.15 16.56 -13.16
CA ASP A 90 8.59 15.47 -14.03
C ASP A 90 10.01 14.98 -13.68
N ALA A 91 10.93 15.88 -13.32
CA ALA A 91 12.30 15.53 -12.96
C ALA A 91 12.37 14.81 -11.59
N ALA A 92 11.60 15.29 -10.62
CA ALA A 92 11.52 14.64 -9.30
C ALA A 92 10.88 13.26 -9.40
N PHE A 93 9.80 13.12 -10.19
CA PHE A 93 9.14 11.82 -10.40
C PHE A 93 10.07 10.84 -11.13
N GLU A 94 10.74 11.26 -12.19
CA GLU A 94 11.71 10.43 -12.91
C GLU A 94 12.83 9.96 -11.98
N ASN A 95 13.43 10.88 -11.23
CA ASN A 95 14.52 10.58 -10.31
C ASN A 95 14.09 9.56 -9.22
N ILE A 96 12.91 9.76 -8.62
CA ILE A 96 12.43 8.83 -7.58
C ILE A 96 12.14 7.45 -8.16
N MET A 97 11.61 7.37 -9.38
CA MET A 97 11.38 6.10 -10.06
C MET A 97 12.69 5.37 -10.36
N HIS A 98 13.75 6.07 -10.79
CA HIS A 98 15.07 5.46 -10.95
C HIS A 98 15.61 4.91 -9.63
N ILE A 99 15.56 5.69 -8.55
CA ILE A 99 16.00 5.23 -7.22
C ILE A 99 15.23 3.97 -6.79
N ILE A 100 13.92 3.93 -7.04
CA ILE A 100 13.08 2.77 -6.72
C ILE A 100 13.51 1.56 -7.56
N MET A 101 13.65 1.73 -8.87
CA MET A 101 14.00 0.64 -9.78
C MET A 101 15.39 0.07 -9.52
N ASP A 102 16.36 0.93 -9.24
CA ASP A 102 17.71 0.52 -8.85
C ASP A 102 17.69 -0.24 -7.51
N GLY A 103 16.90 0.24 -6.53
CA GLY A 103 16.71 -0.44 -5.26
C GLY A 103 16.09 -1.82 -5.41
N ILE A 104 15.05 -1.95 -6.23
CA ILE A 104 14.41 -3.24 -6.54
C ILE A 104 15.44 -4.18 -7.22
N SER A 105 16.14 -3.68 -8.23
CA SER A 105 17.13 -4.47 -8.97
C SER A 105 18.24 -4.97 -8.04
N HIS A 106 18.75 -4.11 -7.18
CA HIS A 106 19.78 -4.46 -6.20
C HIS A 106 19.28 -5.50 -5.19
N HIS A 107 18.07 -5.30 -4.64
CA HIS A 107 17.47 -6.24 -3.69
C HIS A 107 17.32 -7.65 -4.28
N TYR A 108 16.73 -7.76 -5.46
CA TYR A 108 16.51 -9.05 -6.11
C TYR A 108 17.84 -9.72 -6.54
N ALA A 109 18.81 -8.92 -7.00
CA ALA A 109 20.15 -9.44 -7.33
C ALA A 109 20.88 -9.95 -6.08
N SER A 110 20.77 -9.27 -4.94
CA SER A 110 21.40 -9.69 -3.68
C SER A 110 20.84 -11.02 -3.15
N GLU A 111 19.57 -11.31 -3.46
CA GLU A 111 18.92 -12.58 -3.12
C GLU A 111 19.06 -13.65 -4.22
N ASN A 112 19.83 -13.37 -5.27
CA ASN A 112 19.98 -14.24 -6.44
C ASN A 112 18.63 -14.60 -7.11
N ARG A 113 17.69 -13.64 -7.10
CA ARG A 113 16.35 -13.73 -7.70
C ARG A 113 16.30 -12.96 -9.00
N LYS A 114 15.40 -13.37 -9.90
CA LYS A 114 15.14 -12.63 -11.15
C LYS A 114 14.47 -11.29 -10.83
N ILE A 115 14.90 -10.23 -11.52
CA ILE A 115 14.28 -8.90 -11.43
C ILE A 115 12.80 -9.02 -11.81
N PRO A 116 11.90 -8.39 -11.03
CA PRO A 116 10.47 -8.38 -11.31
C PRO A 116 10.17 -7.80 -12.69
N GLN A 117 9.26 -8.45 -13.41
CA GLN A 117 8.83 -7.97 -14.72
C GLN A 117 7.55 -7.13 -14.65
N ARG A 118 6.79 -7.27 -13.56
CA ARG A 118 5.52 -6.56 -13.38
C ARG A 118 5.45 -5.88 -12.04
N ILE A 119 5.24 -4.57 -12.06
CA ILE A 119 5.28 -3.69 -10.89
C ILE A 119 3.97 -2.93 -10.80
N GLY A 120 3.40 -2.86 -9.60
CA GLY A 120 2.22 -2.04 -9.29
C GLY A 120 2.62 -0.75 -8.60
N LEU A 121 2.12 0.38 -9.08
CA LEU A 121 2.24 1.68 -8.44
C LEU A 121 0.88 2.10 -7.88
N ILE A 122 0.77 2.14 -6.56
CA ILE A 122 -0.41 2.60 -5.84
C ILE A 122 -0.22 4.07 -5.49
N ARG A 123 -1.07 4.92 -6.05
CA ARG A 123 -1.11 6.36 -5.75
C ARG A 123 -2.25 6.66 -4.79
N ASP A 124 -1.95 7.36 -3.70
CA ASP A 124 -3.01 7.92 -2.87
C ASP A 124 -3.73 9.05 -3.61
N GLY A 125 -5.05 8.94 -3.69
CA GLY A 125 -5.84 9.88 -4.49
C GLY A 125 -5.72 9.63 -5.99
N GLN A 126 -5.39 10.67 -6.74
CA GLN A 126 -5.30 10.61 -8.19
C GLN A 126 -3.84 10.65 -8.66
N PHE A 127 -3.54 9.87 -9.68
CA PHE A 127 -2.26 9.92 -10.38
C PHE A 127 -2.23 11.12 -11.32
N PHE A 128 -1.36 12.08 -11.03
CA PHE A 128 -1.20 13.32 -11.80
C PHE A 128 0.13 13.40 -12.56
N GLU A 129 1.01 12.46 -12.28
CA GLU A 129 2.36 12.41 -12.83
C GLU A 129 2.32 12.11 -14.35
N ASN A 130 3.39 12.50 -15.06
CA ASN A 130 3.47 12.33 -16.50
C ASN A 130 3.67 10.86 -16.88
N PRO A 131 2.71 10.23 -17.58
CA PRO A 131 2.79 8.80 -17.92
C PRO A 131 3.95 8.46 -18.86
N ARG A 132 4.48 9.42 -19.62
CA ARG A 132 5.65 9.20 -20.52
C ARG A 132 6.92 8.86 -19.73
N ILE A 133 7.01 9.30 -18.48
CA ILE A 133 8.13 8.93 -17.60
C ILE A 133 8.07 7.44 -17.30
N LEU A 134 6.87 6.91 -17.02
CA LEU A 134 6.70 5.47 -16.79
C LEU A 134 7.06 4.65 -18.04
N GLU A 135 6.70 5.12 -19.24
CA GLU A 135 7.07 4.45 -20.50
C GLU A 135 8.60 4.40 -20.68
N LYS A 136 9.30 5.47 -20.29
CA LYS A 136 10.76 5.52 -20.31
C LYS A 136 11.37 4.53 -19.34
N ILE A 137 10.88 4.49 -18.09
CA ILE A 137 11.31 3.56 -17.04
C ILE A 137 11.05 2.10 -17.46
N GLU A 138 9.86 1.80 -17.99
CA GLU A 138 9.54 0.45 -18.48
C GLU A 138 10.50 -0.03 -19.55
N LYS A 139 10.82 0.86 -20.51
CA LYS A 139 11.76 0.54 -21.59
C LYS A 139 13.18 0.33 -21.08
N GLU A 140 13.61 1.14 -20.12
CA GLU A 140 14.97 1.10 -19.58
C GLU A 140 15.22 -0.14 -18.71
N TYR A 141 14.24 -0.47 -17.85
CA TYR A 141 14.38 -1.62 -16.92
C TYR A 141 13.74 -2.91 -17.41
N GLY A 142 13.09 -2.91 -18.55
CA GLY A 142 12.44 -4.10 -19.13
C GLY A 142 11.25 -4.60 -18.29
N VAL A 143 10.50 -3.70 -17.68
CA VAL A 143 9.37 -4.00 -16.78
C VAL A 143 8.05 -3.47 -17.35
N THR A 144 6.94 -3.92 -16.79
CA THR A 144 5.61 -3.34 -17.03
C THR A 144 5.10 -2.72 -15.73
N ILE A 145 4.61 -1.47 -15.79
CA ILE A 145 4.11 -0.75 -14.62
C ILE A 145 2.59 -0.58 -14.72
N VAL A 146 1.88 -1.16 -13.76
CA VAL A 146 0.44 -1.01 -13.56
C VAL A 146 0.21 0.11 -12.56
N VAL A 147 -0.59 1.13 -12.89
CA VAL A 147 -0.88 2.27 -12.01
C VAL A 147 -2.29 2.18 -11.49
N VAL A 148 -2.43 2.31 -10.18
CA VAL A 148 -3.70 2.18 -9.46
C VAL A 148 -3.88 3.38 -8.52
N ASN A 149 -4.99 4.08 -8.64
CA ASN A 149 -5.42 5.06 -7.65
C ASN A 149 -6.16 4.36 -6.52
N VAL A 150 -5.85 4.72 -5.28
CA VAL A 150 -6.57 4.25 -4.09
C VAL A 150 -6.99 5.45 -3.27
N LYS A 151 -8.29 5.76 -3.27
CA LYS A 151 -8.81 6.89 -2.50
C LYS A 151 -9.16 6.47 -1.08
N LYS A 152 -8.66 7.22 -0.12
CA LYS A 152 -8.89 7.02 1.32
C LYS A 152 -10.23 7.56 1.79
N GLN A 153 -10.72 8.61 1.15
CA GLN A 153 -11.90 9.39 1.56
C GLN A 153 -12.81 9.68 0.38
N GLY A 154 -14.03 10.12 0.67
CA GLY A 154 -15.00 10.51 -0.36
C GLY A 154 -15.74 9.34 -1.02
N SER A 155 -15.42 8.11 -0.67
CA SER A 155 -16.08 6.92 -1.22
C SER A 155 -17.47 6.72 -0.60
N PRO A 156 -18.41 6.08 -1.35
CA PRO A 156 -19.73 5.77 -0.83
C PRO A 156 -19.66 4.81 0.36
N LYS A 157 -20.74 4.77 1.12
CA LYS A 157 -20.96 3.75 2.16
C LYS A 157 -21.85 2.68 1.59
N LEU A 158 -21.54 1.42 1.89
CA LEU A 158 -22.33 0.28 1.47
C LEU A 158 -23.15 -0.25 2.65
N ALA A 159 -24.45 -0.36 2.45
CA ALA A 159 -25.36 -1.03 3.36
C ALA A 159 -26.04 -2.19 2.66
N VAL A 160 -26.23 -3.29 3.39
CA VAL A 160 -26.93 -4.49 2.94
C VAL A 160 -28.24 -4.57 3.69
N GLU A 161 -29.32 -4.86 2.97
CA GLU A 161 -30.62 -5.11 3.58
C GLU A 161 -30.62 -6.45 4.30
N ASN A 162 -31.00 -6.43 5.56
CA ASN A 162 -31.15 -7.62 6.39
C ASN A 162 -32.50 -7.57 7.12
N GLY A 163 -33.53 -8.12 6.49
CA GLY A 163 -34.91 -7.99 6.94
C GLY A 163 -35.39 -6.53 6.91
N SER A 164 -35.77 -5.99 8.05
CA SER A 164 -36.24 -4.59 8.19
C SER A 164 -35.12 -3.58 8.51
N LYS A 165 -33.85 -4.02 8.52
CA LYS A 165 -32.70 -3.19 8.91
C LYS A 165 -31.66 -3.16 7.82
N TYR A 166 -30.92 -2.02 7.76
CA TYR A 166 -29.71 -1.92 6.97
C TYR A 166 -28.49 -2.15 7.86
N ILE A 167 -27.62 -3.04 7.44
CA ILE A 167 -26.36 -3.34 8.11
C ILE A 167 -25.19 -3.01 7.18
N SER A 168 -24.01 -2.81 7.74
CA SER A 168 -22.81 -2.67 6.90
C SER A 168 -22.52 -3.97 6.16
N ALA A 169 -22.06 -3.86 4.93
CA ALA A 169 -21.57 -5.01 4.19
C ALA A 169 -20.38 -5.67 4.92
N ASP A 170 -20.14 -6.92 4.61
CA ASP A 170 -19.03 -7.66 5.20
C ASP A 170 -17.67 -7.16 4.71
N CYS A 171 -16.68 -7.27 5.57
CA CYS A 171 -15.29 -7.06 5.17
C CYS A 171 -14.91 -8.04 4.06
N GLY A 172 -14.31 -7.54 2.98
CA GLY A 172 -14.02 -8.31 1.78
C GLY A 172 -15.09 -8.19 0.70
N THR A 173 -16.17 -7.44 0.92
CA THR A 173 -17.11 -7.13 -0.15
C THR A 173 -16.42 -6.31 -1.23
N LEU A 174 -16.49 -6.80 -2.47
CA LEU A 174 -15.95 -6.18 -3.67
C LEU A 174 -17.09 -5.77 -4.60
N ILE A 175 -17.01 -4.59 -5.19
CA ILE A 175 -17.91 -4.10 -6.22
C ILE A 175 -17.05 -3.77 -7.44
N CYS A 176 -17.15 -4.58 -8.50
CA CYS A 176 -16.36 -4.42 -9.70
C CYS A 176 -17.05 -3.52 -10.71
N GLY A 177 -16.30 -2.59 -11.28
CA GLY A 177 -16.64 -1.79 -12.46
C GLY A 177 -15.78 -2.18 -13.65
N SER A 178 -15.81 -1.36 -14.71
CA SER A 178 -15.04 -1.60 -15.94
C SER A 178 -13.55 -1.34 -15.80
N ASP A 179 -13.18 -0.33 -15.02
CA ASP A 179 -11.81 0.20 -14.86
C ASP A 179 -11.37 0.32 -13.38
N GLY A 180 -12.10 -0.33 -12.50
CA GLY A 180 -11.85 -0.30 -11.07
C GLY A 180 -13.03 -0.78 -10.25
N GLY A 181 -13.17 -0.31 -9.02
CA GLY A 181 -14.28 -0.69 -8.15
C GLY A 181 -14.13 -0.23 -6.72
N TYR A 182 -14.92 -0.82 -5.86
CA TYR A 182 -14.91 -0.50 -4.44
C TYR A 182 -14.61 -1.73 -3.61
N ILE A 183 -13.84 -1.54 -2.55
CA ILE A 183 -13.47 -2.60 -1.62
C ILE A 183 -13.81 -2.20 -0.20
N GLN A 184 -14.48 -3.06 0.54
CA GLN A 184 -14.63 -2.91 1.98
C GLN A 184 -13.48 -3.58 2.72
N THR A 185 -12.46 -2.81 3.08
CA THR A 185 -11.26 -3.32 3.75
C THR A 185 -11.39 -3.42 5.26
N THR A 186 -12.41 -2.79 5.86
CA THR A 186 -12.69 -2.88 7.29
C THR A 186 -14.14 -3.31 7.47
N GLY A 187 -14.43 -4.06 8.51
CA GLY A 187 -15.78 -4.52 8.82
C GLY A 187 -16.15 -4.29 10.27
N ASN A 188 -17.38 -4.58 10.62
CA ASN A 188 -17.89 -4.58 11.98
C ASN A 188 -17.32 -5.74 12.84
N GLY A 189 -16.17 -6.27 12.46
CA GLY A 189 -15.49 -7.31 13.21
C GLY A 189 -15.24 -6.84 14.64
N SER A 190 -15.93 -7.45 15.58
CA SER A 190 -15.80 -7.25 17.03
C SER A 190 -16.33 -5.92 17.62
N GLY A 191 -17.42 -5.38 17.13
CA GLY A 191 -18.35 -4.62 17.98
C GLY A 191 -17.90 -3.31 18.62
N LYS A 192 -16.81 -2.67 18.19
CA LYS A 192 -16.28 -1.49 18.90
C LYS A 192 -15.96 -0.26 18.03
N VAL A 193 -16.19 -0.29 16.73
CA VAL A 193 -16.01 0.91 15.91
C VAL A 193 -17.39 1.46 15.55
N PRO A 194 -17.84 2.58 16.15
CA PRO A 194 -19.08 3.21 15.76
C PRO A 194 -18.96 3.74 14.33
N GLY A 195 -19.93 3.42 13.49
CA GLY A 195 -20.07 3.97 12.15
C GLY A 195 -20.00 2.93 11.04
N THR A 196 -20.53 3.32 9.88
CA THR A 196 -20.49 2.50 8.68
C THR A 196 -19.09 2.57 8.07
N PRO A 197 -18.44 1.42 7.80
CA PRO A 197 -17.13 1.39 7.14
C PRO A 197 -17.16 2.14 5.80
N ILE A 198 -16.06 2.81 5.50
CA ILE A 198 -15.89 3.53 4.24
C ILE A 198 -15.27 2.55 3.23
N LEU A 199 -15.89 2.45 2.06
CA LEU A 199 -15.32 1.72 0.93
C LEU A 199 -14.03 2.40 0.46
N ARG A 200 -13.06 1.62 0.00
CA ARG A 200 -11.92 2.13 -0.76
C ARG A 200 -12.30 2.17 -2.23
N ASP A 201 -12.14 3.33 -2.84
CA ASP A 201 -12.33 3.51 -4.28
C ASP A 201 -10.99 3.19 -4.97
N ILE A 202 -11.03 2.18 -5.82
CA ILE A 202 -9.86 1.65 -6.54
C ILE A 202 -10.09 1.88 -8.02
N GLN A 203 -9.15 2.53 -8.69
CA GLN A 203 -9.23 2.81 -10.11
C GLN A 203 -7.94 2.39 -10.81
N LEU A 204 -8.05 1.55 -11.82
CA LEU A 204 -6.95 1.23 -12.72
C LEU A 204 -6.74 2.44 -13.66
N VAL A 205 -5.56 3.05 -13.57
CA VAL A 205 -5.21 4.23 -14.38
C VAL A 205 -4.42 3.83 -15.61
N ARG A 206 -3.56 2.81 -15.47
CA ARG A 206 -2.66 2.38 -16.54
C ARG A 206 -2.32 0.90 -16.39
N GLY A 207 -2.11 0.25 -17.52
CA GLY A 207 -1.75 -1.18 -17.62
C GLY A 207 -2.97 -2.06 -17.84
N GLU A 208 -2.72 -3.34 -18.07
CA GLU A 208 -3.75 -4.36 -18.31
C GLU A 208 -3.74 -5.36 -17.16
N VAL A 209 -4.87 -5.48 -16.48
CA VAL A 209 -5.07 -6.42 -15.38
C VAL A 209 -6.56 -6.72 -15.22
N SER A 210 -6.87 -7.94 -14.81
CA SER A 210 -8.25 -8.29 -14.42
C SER A 210 -8.69 -7.47 -13.22
N ILE A 211 -9.75 -6.68 -13.36
CA ILE A 211 -10.24 -5.83 -12.28
C ILE A 211 -10.62 -6.63 -11.03
N PRO A 212 -11.36 -7.76 -11.11
CA PRO A 212 -11.60 -8.59 -9.93
C PRO A 212 -10.32 -9.03 -9.22
N HIS A 213 -9.31 -9.49 -9.96
CA HIS A 213 -8.03 -9.91 -9.39
C HIS A 213 -7.27 -8.73 -8.77
N LEU A 214 -7.29 -7.56 -9.41
CA LEU A 214 -6.69 -6.35 -8.86
C LEU A 214 -7.33 -5.96 -7.52
N LEU A 215 -8.66 -5.95 -7.45
CA LEU A 215 -9.38 -5.61 -6.23
C LEU A 215 -9.09 -6.63 -5.11
N GLU A 216 -8.99 -7.91 -5.44
CA GLU A 216 -8.66 -8.96 -4.47
C GLU A 216 -7.22 -8.81 -3.95
N ASP A 217 -6.23 -8.59 -4.82
CA ASP A 217 -4.84 -8.35 -4.40
C ASP A 217 -4.73 -7.11 -3.50
N ILE A 218 -5.38 -5.99 -3.86
CA ILE A 218 -5.43 -4.77 -3.05
C ILE A 218 -6.12 -5.03 -1.69
N PHE A 219 -7.18 -5.84 -1.68
CA PHE A 219 -7.83 -6.26 -0.45
C PHE A 219 -6.86 -7.01 0.46
N TRP A 220 -6.19 -8.03 -0.04
CA TRP A 220 -5.25 -8.83 0.75
C TRP A 220 -4.06 -8.01 1.24
N LEU A 221 -3.51 -7.13 0.41
CA LEU A 221 -2.48 -6.17 0.83
C LEU A 221 -2.94 -5.24 1.95
N SER A 222 -4.26 -5.01 2.11
CA SER A 222 -4.81 -4.23 3.22
C SER A 222 -4.97 -5.02 4.53
N LYS A 223 -4.78 -6.34 4.47
CA LYS A 223 -4.93 -7.26 5.61
C LYS A 223 -3.63 -7.60 6.31
N ILE A 224 -2.51 -7.40 5.64
CA ILE A 224 -1.20 -7.75 6.18
C ILE A 224 -0.52 -6.55 6.84
N HIS A 225 0.25 -6.83 7.87
CA HIS A 225 1.16 -5.89 8.51
C HIS A 225 2.30 -6.69 9.17
N GLY A 226 3.51 -6.60 8.61
CA GLY A 226 4.64 -7.41 9.08
C GLY A 226 4.96 -7.28 10.57
N GLY A 227 4.75 -6.11 11.16
CA GLY A 227 5.07 -5.83 12.57
C GLY A 227 3.88 -5.75 13.53
N SER A 228 2.66 -6.12 13.11
CA SER A 228 1.47 -5.99 13.97
C SER A 228 0.32 -6.86 13.52
N THR A 229 -0.49 -7.32 14.46
CA THR A 229 -1.78 -7.97 14.17
C THR A 229 -2.88 -7.00 13.76
N ARG A 230 -2.64 -5.70 13.91
CA ARG A 230 -3.62 -4.68 13.51
C ARG A 230 -3.56 -4.46 12.00
N GLN A 231 -4.65 -4.77 11.34
CA GLN A 231 -4.79 -4.56 9.90
C GLN A 231 -4.76 -3.06 9.57
N PRO A 232 -4.01 -2.64 8.55
CA PRO A 232 -3.88 -1.22 8.19
C PRO A 232 -5.16 -0.64 7.57
N GLY A 233 -5.99 -1.46 6.92
CA GLY A 233 -7.18 -1.02 6.19
C GLY A 233 -6.91 -0.25 4.89
N LEU A 234 -5.64 -0.03 4.58
CA LEU A 234 -5.08 0.44 3.32
C LEU A 234 -4.10 -0.61 2.81
N PRO A 235 -3.86 -0.72 1.50
CA PRO A 235 -2.78 -1.57 0.98
C PRO A 235 -1.47 -1.24 1.68
N ILE A 236 -0.72 -2.27 2.08
CA ILE A 236 0.46 -2.09 2.94
C ILE A 236 1.49 -1.09 2.38
N PRO A 237 1.78 -1.05 1.05
CA PRO A 237 2.69 -0.06 0.52
C PRO A 237 2.20 1.37 0.74
N GLN A 238 0.90 1.63 0.50
CA GLN A 238 0.29 2.94 0.74
C GLN A 238 0.21 3.28 2.24
N ALA A 239 -0.08 2.27 3.09
CA ALA A 239 -0.15 2.46 4.54
C ALA A 239 1.20 2.86 5.13
N TYR A 240 2.30 2.34 4.60
CA TYR A 240 3.65 2.73 5.01
C TYR A 240 4.02 4.11 4.49
N ALA A 241 3.78 4.41 3.20
CA ALA A 241 4.04 5.72 2.64
C ALA A 241 3.30 6.84 3.41
N HIS A 242 2.08 6.57 3.87
CA HIS A 242 1.28 7.51 4.67
C HIS A 242 1.85 7.77 6.08
N LYS A 243 2.77 6.95 6.57
CA LYS A 243 3.37 7.09 7.92
C LYS A 243 4.77 7.71 7.90
N LEU A 244 5.37 7.84 6.72
CA LEU A 244 6.66 8.51 6.52
C LEU A 244 6.51 10.02 6.47
#